data_b69a76397ec60ee5896d67b5bcfdc7b6
#
_entry.id   b69a76397ec60ee5896d67b5bcfdc7b6
#
_cell.length_a   1.000
_cell.length_b   1.000
_cell.length_c   1.000
_cell.angle_alpha   90.00
_cell.angle_beta   90.00
_cell.angle_gamma   90.00
#
_symmetry.space_group_name_H-M   'P 1'
#
loop_
_entity.id
_entity.type
_entity.pdbx_description
1 polymer ?
#
loop_
_entity_poly.entity_id
_entity_poly.type
_entity_poly.pdbx_seq_one_letter_code
_entity_poly.pdbx_strand_id
1 'polypeptide(L)'
;MGLVSVFLLLSLVLMEMGTRRETPMSLTTLKQFLDREGIKYIVISHSLAYTAQSIATLSHIPGQELAKTVIVRIDGRLAMAVLPASRHVDLAMLKSAAGANSVELASEMDFKDRFPDCETGAMPPFGNLYGMPVFAHESLAQNKEIAFNAGTHRELVQLAWEDFERLAKPRIARLVAERSKRRAA
;
A
#
# COMPACT_ATOMS: atom_id res chain seq x y z
N MET A 1 1.72 -9.16 55.55
CA MET A 1 1.37 -7.98 54.73
C MET A 1 2.36 -7.95 53.54
N GLY A 2 2.10 -8.59 52.44
CA GLY A 2 3.09 -8.66 51.31
C GLY A 2 2.57 -9.22 49.99
N LEU A 3 1.52 -10.04 49.98
CA LEU A 3 1.04 -10.66 48.75
C LEU A 3 0.00 -9.85 47.96
N VAL A 4 -0.72 -8.93 48.59
CA VAL A 4 -1.74 -8.15 47.89
C VAL A 4 -1.15 -7.03 47.02
N SER A 5 0.05 -6.55 47.36
CA SER A 5 0.70 -5.43 46.63
C SER A 5 1.32 -5.87 45.28
N VAL A 6 1.74 -7.12 45.15
CA VAL A 6 2.35 -7.64 43.93
C VAL A 6 1.29 -7.92 42.85
N PHE A 7 0.10 -8.38 43.25
CA PHE A 7 -1.01 -8.61 42.31
C PHE A 7 -1.58 -7.31 41.73
N LEU A 8 -1.58 -6.24 42.53
CA LEU A 8 -2.05 -4.92 42.05
C LEU A 8 -1.08 -4.29 41.04
N LEU A 9 0.22 -4.47 41.21
CA LEU A 9 1.24 -3.99 40.27
C LEU A 9 1.25 -4.79 38.97
N LEU A 10 1.00 -6.09 39.02
CA LEU A 10 0.92 -6.95 37.81
C LEU A 10 -0.33 -6.64 36.99
N SER A 11 -1.47 -6.30 37.63
CA SER A 11 -2.68 -5.90 36.94
C SER A 11 -2.58 -4.51 36.29
N LEU A 12 -1.80 -3.58 36.85
CA LEU A 12 -1.54 -2.28 36.23
C LEU A 12 -0.65 -2.40 34.99
N VAL A 13 0.37 -3.26 35.02
CA VAL A 13 1.28 -3.48 33.88
C VAL A 13 0.57 -4.21 32.73
N LEU A 14 -0.38 -5.10 33.01
CA LEU A 14 -1.19 -5.75 32.00
C LEU A 14 -2.29 -4.85 31.40
N MET A 15 -2.65 -3.76 32.09
CA MET A 15 -3.64 -2.81 31.60
C MET A 15 -3.02 -1.75 30.68
N GLU A 16 -1.68 -1.58 30.65
CA GLU A 16 -0.98 -0.71 29.71
C GLU A 16 -0.61 -1.38 28.39
N MET A 17 -0.82 -2.69 28.24
CA MET A 17 -0.88 -3.34 26.92
C MET A 17 -2.21 -3.09 26.22
N GLY A 18 -2.81 -1.89 26.50
CA GLY A 18 -3.97 -1.39 25.81
C GLY A 18 -3.68 -1.32 24.33
N THR A 19 -4.47 -2.07 23.58
CA THR A 19 -4.68 -1.98 22.14
C THR A 19 -4.27 -0.61 21.63
N ARG A 20 -3.11 -0.54 20.99
CA ARG A 20 -2.74 0.59 20.14
C ARG A 20 -3.89 0.69 19.12
N ARG A 21 -4.83 1.57 19.35
CA ARG A 21 -5.81 1.94 18.35
C ARG A 21 -4.99 2.49 17.21
N GLU A 22 -4.83 1.68 16.16
CA GLU A 22 -4.23 2.13 14.93
C GLU A 22 -5.12 3.26 14.44
N THR A 23 -4.62 4.48 14.56
CA THR A 23 -5.30 5.67 14.05
C THR A 23 -5.40 5.50 12.54
N PRO A 24 -6.57 5.64 11.94
CA PRO A 24 -6.73 5.50 10.49
C PRO A 24 -5.75 6.43 9.77
N MET A 25 -5.18 5.96 8.67
CA MET A 25 -4.10 6.69 8.00
C MET A 25 -4.64 7.63 6.94
N SER A 26 -4.71 8.91 7.27
CA SER A 26 -4.84 10.02 6.33
C SER A 26 -3.47 10.37 5.69
N LEU A 27 -3.44 11.28 4.71
CA LEU A 27 -2.20 11.86 4.21
C LEU A 27 -1.32 12.38 5.36
N THR A 28 -1.93 12.99 6.38
CA THR A 28 -1.23 13.48 7.58
C THR A 28 -0.52 12.34 8.30
N THR A 29 -1.17 11.21 8.48
CA THR A 29 -0.58 10.03 9.14
C THR A 29 0.53 9.41 8.31
N LEU A 30 0.37 9.35 6.97
CA LEU A 30 1.44 8.90 6.07
C LEU A 30 2.67 9.80 6.18
N LYS A 31 2.49 11.13 6.11
CA LYS A 31 3.59 12.11 6.28
C LYS A 31 4.28 11.93 7.64
N GLN A 32 3.52 11.85 8.73
CA GLN A 32 4.07 11.63 10.06
C GLN A 32 4.86 10.31 10.16
N PHE A 33 4.40 9.26 9.48
CA PHE A 33 5.14 8.01 9.41
C PHE A 33 6.46 8.17 8.66
N LEU A 34 6.45 8.77 7.47
CA LEU A 34 7.65 9.00 6.66
C LEU A 34 8.64 9.93 7.36
N ASP A 35 8.16 11.00 8.00
CA ASP A 35 8.97 11.95 8.76
C ASP A 35 9.65 11.27 9.96
N ARG A 36 8.92 10.43 10.70
CA ARG A 36 9.46 9.67 11.82
C ARG A 36 10.54 8.67 11.38
N GLU A 37 10.38 8.08 10.21
CA GLU A 37 11.37 7.16 9.62
C GLU A 37 12.53 7.88 8.92
N GLY A 38 12.53 9.23 8.92
CA GLY A 38 13.56 10.05 8.31
C GLY A 38 13.62 9.98 6.79
N ILE A 39 12.49 9.69 6.13
CA ILE A 39 12.40 9.53 4.68
C ILE A 39 12.31 10.89 4.00
N LYS A 40 13.05 11.04 2.90
CA LYS A 40 12.90 12.17 1.98
C LYS A 40 11.81 11.83 0.96
N TYR A 41 10.80 12.68 0.87
CA TYR A 41 9.71 12.53 -0.11
C TYR A 41 9.27 13.87 -0.65
N ILE A 42 8.58 13.85 -1.79
CA ILE A 42 7.96 15.02 -2.40
C ILE A 42 6.45 14.80 -2.40
N VAL A 43 5.69 15.83 -2.04
CA VAL A 43 4.24 15.85 -2.19
C VAL A 43 3.90 16.62 -3.46
N ILE A 44 3.18 15.99 -4.37
CA ILE A 44 2.76 16.57 -5.64
C ILE A 44 1.23 16.71 -5.62
N SER A 45 0.76 17.96 -5.60
CA SER A 45 -0.66 18.26 -5.71
C SER A 45 -1.03 18.46 -7.18
N HIS A 46 -2.14 17.88 -7.60
CA HIS A 46 -2.65 18.00 -8.95
C HIS A 46 -4.18 18.16 -8.97
N SER A 47 -4.74 18.56 -10.12
CA SER A 47 -6.18 18.57 -10.31
C SER A 47 -6.76 17.18 -10.15
N LEU A 48 -8.03 17.08 -9.76
CA LEU A 48 -8.71 15.80 -9.57
C LEU A 48 -8.57 14.90 -10.80
N ALA A 49 -7.98 13.73 -10.62
CA ALA A 49 -7.74 12.75 -11.68
C ALA A 49 -7.89 11.31 -11.16
N TYR A 50 -8.69 10.52 -11.86
CA TYR A 50 -9.00 9.13 -11.48
C TYR A 50 -8.29 8.09 -12.35
N THR A 51 -7.72 8.50 -13.48
CA THR A 51 -7.02 7.57 -14.38
C THR A 51 -5.51 7.74 -14.29
N ALA A 52 -4.79 6.64 -14.39
CA ALA A 52 -3.33 6.64 -14.42
C ALA A 52 -2.76 7.60 -15.48
N GLN A 53 -3.40 7.68 -16.64
CA GLN A 53 -2.96 8.54 -17.74
C GLN A 53 -3.16 10.01 -17.41
N SER A 54 -4.31 10.38 -16.83
CA SER A 54 -4.55 11.75 -16.38
C SER A 54 -3.59 12.17 -15.28
N ILE A 55 -3.35 11.30 -14.31
CA ILE A 55 -2.41 11.55 -13.21
C ILE A 55 -0.99 11.73 -13.76
N ALA A 56 -0.51 10.81 -14.61
CA ALA A 56 0.82 10.90 -15.21
C ALA A 56 1.02 12.19 -16.01
N THR A 57 -0.01 12.64 -16.76
CA THR A 57 0.03 13.89 -17.53
C THR A 57 0.10 15.12 -16.63
N LEU A 58 -0.72 15.15 -15.56
CA LEU A 58 -0.83 16.30 -14.67
C LEU A 58 0.35 16.44 -13.71
N SER A 59 0.94 15.32 -13.31
CA SER A 59 2.07 15.29 -12.37
C SER A 59 3.44 15.25 -13.04
N HIS A 60 3.50 15.11 -14.37
CA HIS A 60 4.74 14.89 -15.14
C HIS A 60 5.56 13.67 -14.69
N ILE A 61 4.91 12.68 -14.06
CA ILE A 61 5.55 11.44 -13.61
C ILE A 61 5.42 10.40 -14.72
N PRO A 62 6.52 9.72 -15.11
CA PRO A 62 6.45 8.60 -16.04
C PRO A 62 5.48 7.51 -15.54
N GLY A 63 4.61 7.01 -16.41
CA GLY A 63 3.60 6.01 -16.02
C GLY A 63 4.16 4.69 -15.48
N GLN A 64 5.47 4.43 -15.66
CA GLN A 64 6.17 3.30 -15.08
C GLN A 64 6.54 3.51 -13.61
N GLU A 65 6.71 4.77 -13.20
CA GLU A 65 7.03 5.18 -11.83
C GLU A 65 5.77 5.42 -10.99
N LEU A 66 4.62 5.66 -11.65
CA LEU A 66 3.36 5.82 -10.97
C LEU A 66 2.81 4.45 -10.55
N ALA A 67 2.80 4.19 -9.26
CA ALA A 67 2.27 2.97 -8.67
C ALA A 67 0.80 3.16 -8.24
N LYS A 68 0.02 2.10 -8.36
CA LYS A 68 -1.32 2.00 -7.78
C LYS A 68 -1.42 0.81 -6.84
N THR A 69 -2.27 0.95 -5.84
CA THR A 69 -2.62 -0.09 -4.88
C THR A 69 -3.93 -0.76 -5.29
N VAL A 70 -3.92 -2.08 -5.40
CA VAL A 70 -5.11 -2.91 -5.62
C VAL A 70 -5.29 -3.79 -4.40
N ILE A 71 -6.44 -3.70 -3.74
CA ILE A 71 -6.75 -4.56 -2.59
C ILE A 71 -7.28 -5.88 -3.11
N VAL A 72 -6.69 -6.95 -2.64
CA VAL A 72 -7.01 -8.34 -3.00
C VAL A 72 -7.28 -9.17 -1.76
N ARG A 73 -7.95 -10.29 -1.94
CA ARG A 73 -8.13 -11.30 -0.91
C ARG A 73 -7.33 -12.54 -1.30
N ILE A 74 -6.38 -12.94 -0.47
CA ILE A 74 -5.52 -14.10 -0.65
C ILE A 74 -5.86 -15.10 0.45
N ASP A 75 -6.39 -16.25 0.10
CA ASP A 75 -6.87 -17.28 1.05
C ASP A 75 -7.73 -16.68 2.17
N GLY A 76 -8.67 -15.79 1.79
CA GLY A 76 -9.59 -15.13 2.70
C GLY A 76 -9.05 -13.91 3.46
N ARG A 77 -7.76 -13.56 3.33
CA ARG A 77 -7.13 -12.42 4.01
C ARG A 77 -6.84 -11.28 3.04
N LEU A 78 -7.05 -10.04 3.50
CA LEU A 78 -6.73 -8.86 2.70
C LEU A 78 -5.22 -8.70 2.52
N ALA A 79 -4.83 -8.29 1.33
CA ALA A 79 -3.46 -7.99 0.93
C ALA A 79 -3.45 -6.83 -0.09
N MET A 80 -2.29 -6.22 -0.28
CA MET A 80 -2.08 -5.18 -1.29
C MET A 80 -1.26 -5.71 -2.45
N ALA A 81 -1.75 -5.53 -3.69
CA ALA A 81 -0.97 -5.67 -4.90
C ALA A 81 -0.62 -4.28 -5.43
N VAL A 82 0.68 -3.98 -5.49
CA VAL A 82 1.24 -2.70 -5.93
C VAL A 82 1.87 -2.87 -7.30
N LEU A 83 1.40 -2.13 -8.30
CA LEU A 83 1.82 -2.31 -9.69
C LEU A 83 1.78 -0.97 -10.43
N PRO A 84 2.47 -0.85 -11.59
CA PRO A 84 2.39 0.35 -12.40
C PRO A 84 0.93 0.71 -12.71
N ALA A 85 0.58 1.98 -12.56
CA ALA A 85 -0.80 2.45 -12.63
C ALA A 85 -1.47 2.14 -13.99
N SER A 86 -0.68 2.03 -15.06
CA SER A 86 -1.13 1.68 -16.41
C SER A 86 -1.37 0.18 -16.65
N ARG A 87 -1.13 -0.68 -15.65
CA ARG A 87 -1.25 -2.13 -15.76
C ARG A 87 -2.41 -2.66 -14.91
N HIS A 88 -2.83 -3.89 -15.19
CA HIS A 88 -3.83 -4.62 -14.41
C HIS A 88 -3.20 -5.83 -13.74
N VAL A 89 -3.63 -6.11 -12.51
CA VAL A 89 -3.16 -7.29 -11.78
C VAL A 89 -3.66 -8.56 -12.48
N ASP A 90 -2.76 -9.51 -12.64
CA ASP A 90 -3.10 -10.87 -13.06
C ASP A 90 -3.24 -11.73 -11.78
N LEU A 91 -4.46 -12.14 -11.48
CA LEU A 91 -4.76 -12.88 -10.26
C LEU A 91 -4.12 -14.27 -10.25
N ALA A 92 -3.92 -14.89 -11.42
CA ALA A 92 -3.26 -16.19 -11.50
C ALA A 92 -1.75 -16.07 -11.20
N MET A 93 -1.10 -15.02 -11.71
CA MET A 93 0.30 -14.73 -11.38
C MET A 93 0.47 -14.38 -9.91
N LEU A 94 -0.42 -13.54 -9.36
CA LEU A 94 -0.40 -13.21 -7.93
C LEU A 94 -0.63 -14.45 -7.06
N LYS A 95 -1.56 -15.33 -7.45
CA LYS A 95 -1.80 -16.61 -6.77
C LYS A 95 -0.53 -17.46 -6.71
N SER A 96 0.15 -17.60 -7.83
CA SER A 96 1.41 -18.33 -7.92
C SER A 96 2.49 -17.68 -7.05
N ALA A 97 2.64 -16.34 -7.13
CA ALA A 97 3.61 -15.59 -6.34
C ALA A 97 3.35 -15.69 -4.83
N ALA A 98 2.09 -15.70 -4.42
CA ALA A 98 1.70 -15.84 -3.02
C ALA A 98 1.85 -17.28 -2.49
N GLY A 99 1.86 -18.28 -3.38
CA GLY A 99 1.76 -19.70 -3.00
C GLY A 99 0.38 -20.01 -2.42
N ALA A 100 -0.67 -19.34 -2.91
CA ALA A 100 -2.00 -19.39 -2.32
C ALA A 100 -2.92 -20.37 -3.04
N ASN A 101 -4.01 -20.78 -2.37
CA ASN A 101 -5.06 -21.61 -2.95
C ASN A 101 -6.11 -20.77 -3.71
N SER A 102 -6.35 -19.52 -3.26
CA SER A 102 -7.31 -18.61 -3.88
C SER A 102 -6.82 -17.18 -3.85
N VAL A 103 -7.10 -16.43 -4.91
CA VAL A 103 -6.89 -14.98 -4.99
C VAL A 103 -8.04 -14.35 -5.76
N GLU A 104 -8.62 -13.30 -5.20
CA GLU A 104 -9.70 -12.54 -5.79
C GLU A 104 -9.54 -11.04 -5.54
N LEU A 105 -10.18 -10.20 -6.32
CA LEU A 105 -10.27 -8.77 -6.02
C LEU A 105 -11.17 -8.58 -4.80
N ALA A 106 -10.71 -7.78 -3.85
CA ALA A 106 -11.55 -7.39 -2.73
C ALA A 106 -12.59 -6.34 -3.21
N SER A 107 -13.82 -6.47 -2.74
CA SER A 107 -14.82 -5.43 -2.94
C SER A 107 -14.55 -4.24 -2.01
N GLU A 108 -15.04 -3.06 -2.36
CA GLU A 108 -14.91 -1.88 -1.52
C GLU A 108 -15.47 -2.11 -0.10
N MET A 109 -16.56 -2.85 0.01
CA MET A 109 -17.17 -3.20 1.31
C MET A 109 -16.25 -4.04 2.20
N ASP A 110 -15.33 -4.81 1.60
CA ASP A 110 -14.41 -5.66 2.35
C ASP A 110 -13.32 -4.87 3.08
N PHE A 111 -12.98 -3.68 2.58
CA PHE A 111 -11.82 -2.95 3.08
C PHE A 111 -12.06 -1.47 3.45
N LYS A 112 -13.21 -0.88 3.10
CA LYS A 112 -13.47 0.56 3.34
C LYS A 112 -13.23 0.98 4.80
N ASP A 113 -13.62 0.14 5.76
CA ASP A 113 -13.46 0.43 7.19
C ASP A 113 -11.99 0.36 7.66
N ARG A 114 -11.09 -0.19 6.84
CA ARG A 114 -9.65 -0.18 7.09
C ARG A 114 -8.98 1.13 6.66
N PHE A 115 -9.65 1.89 5.77
CA PHE A 115 -9.12 3.12 5.18
C PHE A 115 -10.12 4.29 5.30
N PRO A 116 -10.60 4.62 6.51
CA PRO A 116 -11.69 5.59 6.71
C PRO A 116 -11.35 6.99 6.18
N ASP A 117 -10.07 7.33 6.11
CA ASP A 117 -9.59 8.65 5.65
C ASP A 117 -9.00 8.62 4.23
N CYS A 118 -9.19 7.52 3.49
CA CYS A 118 -8.73 7.41 2.12
C CYS A 118 -9.91 7.35 1.15
N GLU A 119 -9.80 8.07 0.05
CA GLU A 119 -10.69 7.88 -1.09
C GLU A 119 -10.46 6.50 -1.71
N THR A 120 -11.55 5.82 -2.09
CA THR A 120 -11.45 4.49 -2.73
C THR A 120 -10.55 4.55 -3.96
N GLY A 121 -9.55 3.68 -4.01
CA GLY A 121 -8.55 3.66 -5.08
C GLY A 121 -7.33 4.58 -4.86
N ALA A 122 -7.34 5.40 -3.79
CA ALA A 122 -6.23 6.29 -3.46
C ALA A 122 -5.40 5.82 -2.26
N MET A 123 -5.56 4.57 -1.81
CA MET A 123 -4.83 4.03 -0.68
C MET A 123 -3.32 3.96 -0.96
N PRO A 124 -2.47 4.46 -0.04
CA PRO A 124 -1.02 4.36 -0.17
C PRO A 124 -0.54 2.90 -0.02
N PRO A 125 0.58 2.51 -0.67
CA PRO A 125 1.02 1.11 -0.76
C PRO A 125 1.75 0.59 0.48
N PHE A 126 1.42 1.10 1.67
CA PHE A 126 2.04 0.71 2.94
C PHE A 126 1.15 -0.25 3.73
N GLY A 127 0.95 -1.46 3.21
CA GLY A 127 0.09 -2.48 3.82
C GLY A 127 0.47 -2.86 5.25
N ASN A 128 1.75 -2.76 5.60
CA ASN A 128 2.25 -2.97 6.95
C ASN A 128 1.58 -2.06 8.00
N LEU A 129 1.13 -0.88 7.59
CA LEU A 129 0.41 0.06 8.47
C LEU A 129 -1.06 -0.34 8.69
N TYR A 130 -1.55 -1.28 7.90
CA TYR A 130 -2.91 -1.81 7.98
C TYR A 130 -2.96 -3.31 8.30
N GLY A 131 -1.81 -3.89 8.67
CA GLY A 131 -1.71 -5.33 8.92
C GLY A 131 -1.92 -6.20 7.67
N MET A 132 -1.63 -5.65 6.49
CA MET A 132 -1.77 -6.34 5.19
C MET A 132 -0.41 -6.64 4.58
N PRO A 133 -0.17 -7.86 4.07
CA PRO A 133 1.00 -8.14 3.27
C PRO A 133 0.97 -7.35 1.96
N VAL A 134 2.16 -6.96 1.49
CA VAL A 134 2.33 -6.20 0.25
C VAL A 134 3.05 -7.06 -0.79
N PHE A 135 2.50 -7.13 -1.99
CA PHE A 135 3.13 -7.71 -3.17
C PHE A 135 3.38 -6.59 -4.17
N ALA A 136 4.62 -6.39 -4.59
CA ALA A 136 4.98 -5.37 -5.56
C ALA A 136 5.42 -5.98 -6.88
N HIS A 137 4.96 -5.39 -7.99
CA HIS A 137 5.38 -5.81 -9.32
C HIS A 137 6.87 -5.48 -9.54
N GLU A 138 7.63 -6.47 -10.03
CA GLU A 138 9.08 -6.38 -10.25
C GLU A 138 9.53 -5.16 -11.07
N SER A 139 8.71 -4.67 -12.01
CA SER A 139 9.07 -3.49 -12.80
C SER A 139 9.11 -2.18 -12.00
N LEU A 140 8.45 -2.10 -10.85
CA LEU A 140 8.56 -0.93 -9.98
C LEU A 140 9.94 -0.85 -9.33
N ALA A 141 10.54 -1.99 -9.02
CA ALA A 141 11.87 -2.09 -8.45
C ALA A 141 12.99 -1.68 -9.42
N GLN A 142 12.69 -1.50 -10.70
CA GLN A 142 13.63 -1.02 -11.69
C GLN A 142 13.74 0.52 -11.72
N ASN A 143 12.84 1.21 -11.06
CA ASN A 143 12.84 2.67 -10.98
C ASN A 143 13.62 3.13 -9.75
N LYS A 144 14.25 4.30 -9.85
CA LYS A 144 14.92 4.94 -8.70
C LYS A 144 13.90 5.47 -7.69
N GLU A 145 12.78 5.95 -8.20
CA GLU A 145 11.69 6.55 -7.43
C GLU A 145 10.35 5.97 -7.87
N ILE A 146 9.40 5.97 -6.97
CA ILE A 146 8.00 5.66 -7.26
C ILE A 146 7.11 6.76 -6.69
N ALA A 147 6.00 7.02 -7.37
CA ALA A 147 4.94 7.90 -6.88
C ALA A 147 3.63 7.12 -6.75
N PHE A 148 2.82 7.49 -5.79
CA PHE A 148 1.53 6.84 -5.51
C PHE A 148 0.56 7.82 -4.85
N ASN A 149 -0.73 7.56 -4.94
CA ASN A 149 -1.75 8.32 -4.25
C ASN A 149 -1.55 8.26 -2.73
N ALA A 150 -1.75 9.39 -2.08
CA ALA A 150 -1.51 9.57 -0.66
C ALA A 150 -2.80 9.71 0.17
N GLY A 151 -3.82 8.93 -0.18
CA GLY A 151 -5.12 8.92 0.48
C GLY A 151 -6.19 9.70 -0.29
N THR A 152 -5.81 10.54 -1.25
CA THR A 152 -6.74 11.30 -2.11
C THR A 152 -6.38 11.18 -3.59
N HIS A 153 -7.32 11.48 -4.48
CA HIS A 153 -7.07 11.57 -5.93
C HIS A 153 -6.53 12.94 -6.37
N ARG A 154 -5.97 13.71 -5.44
CA ARG A 154 -5.41 15.05 -5.66
C ARG A 154 -3.96 15.18 -5.24
N GLU A 155 -3.44 14.21 -4.51
CA GLU A 155 -2.11 14.26 -3.93
C GLU A 155 -1.37 12.95 -4.15
N LEU A 156 -0.13 13.08 -4.64
CA LEU A 156 0.82 11.99 -4.72
C LEU A 156 1.94 12.21 -3.71
N VAL A 157 2.50 11.13 -3.24
CA VAL A 157 3.80 11.11 -2.59
C VAL A 157 4.77 10.41 -3.53
N GLN A 158 5.93 11.03 -3.75
CA GLN A 158 7.06 10.45 -4.49
C GLN A 158 8.23 10.27 -3.53
N LEU A 159 8.84 9.09 -3.55
CA LEU A 159 10.00 8.75 -2.73
C LEU A 159 10.88 7.71 -3.43
N ALA A 160 12.10 7.51 -2.90
CA ALA A 160 13.00 6.50 -3.43
C ALA A 160 12.42 5.08 -3.28
N TRP A 161 12.61 4.24 -4.32
CA TRP A 161 12.19 2.85 -4.27
C TRP A 161 12.77 2.09 -3.06
N GLU A 162 14.05 2.31 -2.79
CA GLU A 162 14.77 1.67 -1.68
C GLU A 162 14.11 1.95 -0.32
N ASP A 163 13.65 3.19 -0.12
CA ASP A 163 12.93 3.57 1.10
C ASP A 163 11.55 2.90 1.18
N PHE A 164 10.82 2.85 0.07
CA PHE A 164 9.57 2.11 0.00
C PHE A 164 9.78 0.62 0.33
N GLU A 165 10.77 -0.02 -0.30
CA GLU A 165 11.08 -1.43 -0.10
C GLU A 165 11.46 -1.71 1.37
N ARG A 166 12.29 -0.85 1.96
CA ARG A 166 12.71 -0.96 3.36
C ARG A 166 11.53 -0.85 4.33
N LEU A 167 10.61 0.08 4.07
CA LEU A 167 9.49 0.37 4.97
C LEU A 167 8.31 -0.59 4.77
N ALA A 168 7.87 -0.80 3.54
CA ALA A 168 6.71 -1.63 3.23
C ALA A 168 7.05 -3.13 3.20
N LYS A 169 8.33 -3.49 3.02
CA LYS A 169 8.84 -4.85 2.92
C LYS A 169 8.01 -5.71 1.95
N PRO A 170 7.81 -5.25 0.71
CA PRO A 170 6.96 -5.94 -0.23
C PRO A 170 7.59 -7.26 -0.69
N ARG A 171 6.77 -8.25 -0.97
CA ARG A 171 7.18 -9.41 -1.75
C ARG A 171 7.20 -9.03 -3.23
N ILE A 172 8.39 -8.93 -3.81
CA ILE A 172 8.57 -8.57 -5.22
C ILE A 172 8.27 -9.79 -6.08
N ALA A 173 7.39 -9.62 -7.07
CA ALA A 173 6.98 -10.71 -7.96
C ALA A 173 6.43 -10.18 -9.29
N ARG A 174 6.28 -11.06 -10.26
CA ARG A 174 5.57 -10.78 -11.50
C ARG A 174 4.06 -10.85 -11.25
N LEU A 175 3.40 -9.69 -11.29
CA LEU A 175 1.96 -9.55 -10.99
C LEU A 175 1.11 -9.18 -12.21
N VAL A 176 1.75 -9.04 -13.39
CA VAL A 176 1.12 -8.54 -14.61
C VAL A 176 1.53 -9.41 -15.77
N ALA A 177 0.56 -9.88 -16.55
CA ALA A 177 0.83 -10.57 -17.79
C ALA A 177 1.55 -9.65 -18.80
N GLU A 178 2.52 -10.17 -19.53
CA GLU A 178 3.13 -9.45 -20.62
C GLU A 178 2.07 -9.15 -21.70
N ARG A 179 2.07 -7.91 -22.22
CA ARG A 179 1.30 -7.62 -23.41
C ARG A 179 1.86 -8.51 -24.52
N SER A 180 1.12 -9.54 -24.92
CA SER A 180 1.46 -10.22 -26.16
C SER A 180 1.56 -9.16 -27.25
N LYS A 181 2.75 -9.00 -27.85
CA LYS A 181 2.89 -8.22 -29.09
C LYS A 181 1.95 -8.92 -30.10
N ARG A 182 0.73 -8.43 -30.25
CA ARG A 182 -0.07 -8.81 -31.41
C ARG A 182 0.81 -8.48 -32.61
N ARG A 183 1.32 -9.51 -33.25
CA ARG A 183 1.92 -9.41 -34.59
C ARG A 183 0.86 -8.71 -35.44
N ALA A 184 1.16 -7.48 -35.86
CA ALA A 184 0.50 -6.90 -36.99
C ALA A 184 0.86 -7.81 -38.17
N ALA A 185 -0.10 -8.58 -38.64
CA ALA A 185 -0.08 -9.24 -39.94
C ALA A 185 -0.73 -8.31 -40.95
#